data_5ab9ca7d2aadd2b5892cb6b1364ae96c
#
_entry.id   5ab9ca7d2aadd2b5892cb6b1364ae96c
#
_cell.length_a   1.000
_cell.length_b   1.000
_cell.length_c   1.000
_cell.angle_alpha   90.00
_cell.angle_beta   90.00
_cell.angle_gamma   90.00
#
_symmetry.space_group_name_H-M   'P 1'
#
loop_
_entity.id
_entity.type
_entity.pdbx_description
1 polymer ?
#
loop_
_entity_poly.entity_id
_entity_poly.type
_entity_poly.pdbx_seq_one_letter_code
_entity_poly.pdbx_strand_id
1 'polypeptide(L)'
;NTTREGLDSTVWPEAFERMERFIRDTGLSRDDLEMNYDDIVELYQSGKLAMYFGTSAGVKMFQDQGINTTFLPFFQENGEKWLMTTPYFQVALNRDLTQDETRRTKAMKVLSTMLSEDAQNRIISDGQDLLSYSQDVDIHLTEYLKDVKSVIEENHMYIRIASNDFFSVSKDVVSKMISGEYDAGQAYQSFQTQLLDEKTTSEKVVLNSEKSYSNRFHSSGGNEAYSVMANTLRGIYGTDVLIATGNSFTGNVLKAGYTEKMAGDMIMPNGLSAYSCKMSGAELKETVRNFVE
;
A
#
# COMPACT_ATOMS: atom_id res chain seq x y z
N ASN A 1 -14.98 10.73 -0.54
CA ASN A 1 -16.16 10.50 -1.39
C ASN A 1 -15.82 10.81 -2.85
N THR A 2 -15.70 9.78 -3.68
CA THR A 2 -15.54 9.88 -5.13
C THR A 2 -16.87 10.21 -5.80
N THR A 3 -17.56 11.24 -5.31
CA THR A 3 -18.76 11.80 -5.96
C THR A 3 -18.34 13.00 -6.79
N ARG A 4 -19.08 13.31 -7.84
CA ARG A 4 -18.84 14.50 -8.66
C ARG A 4 -18.76 15.75 -7.77
N GLU A 5 -19.69 15.92 -6.84
CA GLU A 5 -19.72 17.05 -5.91
C GLU A 5 -18.44 17.13 -5.04
N GLY A 6 -17.94 16.00 -4.56
CA GLY A 6 -16.70 15.96 -3.79
C GLY A 6 -15.44 16.26 -4.63
N LEU A 7 -15.47 15.93 -5.93
CA LEU A 7 -14.38 16.20 -6.86
C LEU A 7 -14.47 17.61 -7.47
N ASP A 8 -15.64 18.21 -7.52
CA ASP A 8 -15.84 19.59 -8.02
C ASP A 8 -15.52 20.66 -6.95
N SER A 9 -15.08 20.24 -5.76
CA SER A 9 -14.70 21.19 -4.70
C SER A 9 -13.44 21.99 -5.10
N THR A 10 -13.30 23.19 -4.56
CA THR A 10 -12.13 24.06 -4.80
C THR A 10 -10.82 23.51 -4.24
N VAL A 11 -10.90 22.53 -3.35
CA VAL A 11 -9.73 21.89 -2.70
C VAL A 11 -8.84 21.14 -3.71
N TRP A 12 -9.44 20.47 -4.69
CA TRP A 12 -8.67 19.65 -5.63
C TRP A 12 -7.84 20.46 -6.61
N PRO A 13 -8.38 21.49 -7.30
CA PRO A 13 -7.55 22.37 -8.14
C PRO A 13 -6.37 22.93 -7.37
N GLU A 14 -6.60 23.46 -6.16
CA GLU A 14 -5.54 23.99 -5.31
C GLU A 14 -4.49 22.92 -4.94
N ALA A 15 -4.92 21.71 -4.66
CA ALA A 15 -4.00 20.61 -4.35
C ALA A 15 -3.10 20.27 -5.55
N PHE A 16 -3.64 20.27 -6.77
CA PHE A 16 -2.84 20.05 -7.99
C PHE A 16 -1.89 21.23 -8.29
N GLU A 17 -2.31 22.47 -8.06
CA GLU A 17 -1.44 23.64 -8.17
C GLU A 17 -0.29 23.60 -7.15
N ARG A 18 -0.54 23.16 -5.93
CA ARG A 18 0.49 22.94 -4.89
C ARG A 18 1.46 21.83 -5.30
N MET A 19 0.95 20.74 -5.87
CA MET A 19 1.76 19.63 -6.37
C MET A 19 2.66 20.10 -7.53
N GLU A 20 2.13 20.88 -8.47
CA GLU A 20 2.93 21.43 -9.57
C GLU A 20 4.06 22.34 -9.06
N ARG A 21 3.77 23.21 -8.09
CA ARG A 21 4.79 24.01 -7.44
C ARG A 21 5.84 23.14 -6.75
N PHE A 22 5.40 22.13 -6.02
CA PHE A 22 6.31 21.19 -5.33
C PHE A 22 7.24 20.48 -6.33
N ILE A 23 6.71 19.92 -7.42
CA ILE A 23 7.49 19.27 -8.48
C ILE A 23 8.54 20.24 -9.06
N ARG A 24 8.12 21.47 -9.39
CA ARG A 24 9.02 22.49 -9.94
C ARG A 24 10.11 22.89 -8.93
N ASP A 25 9.74 23.14 -7.69
CA ASP A 25 10.63 23.69 -6.67
C ASP A 25 11.63 22.64 -6.15
N THR A 26 11.27 21.34 -6.21
CA THR A 26 12.15 20.22 -5.85
C THR A 26 12.95 19.69 -7.03
N GLY A 27 12.58 20.02 -8.26
CA GLY A 27 13.23 19.50 -9.46
C GLY A 27 12.93 18.02 -9.72
N LEU A 28 11.85 17.47 -9.17
CA LEU A 28 11.42 16.11 -9.47
C LEU A 28 11.25 15.91 -10.97
N SER A 29 11.76 14.80 -11.46
CA SER A 29 11.84 14.47 -12.88
C SER A 29 11.36 13.05 -13.17
N ARG A 30 11.32 12.70 -14.45
CA ARG A 30 10.96 11.36 -14.88
C ARG A 30 11.90 10.29 -14.32
N ASP A 31 13.17 10.59 -14.18
CA ASP A 31 14.17 9.64 -13.69
C ASP A 31 13.89 9.25 -12.22
N ASP A 32 13.31 10.17 -11.44
CA ASP A 32 12.93 9.91 -10.05
C ASP A 32 11.74 8.95 -9.91
N LEU A 33 10.91 8.83 -10.96
CA LEU A 33 9.78 7.88 -10.97
C LEU A 33 10.21 6.41 -11.07
N GLU A 34 11.45 6.16 -11.48
CA GLU A 34 12.01 4.81 -11.60
C GLU A 34 12.60 4.31 -10.28
N MET A 35 12.81 5.21 -9.30
CA MET A 35 13.31 4.83 -7.98
C MET A 35 12.26 4.04 -7.20
N ASN A 36 12.69 2.96 -6.59
CA ASN A 36 11.88 2.20 -5.65
C ASN A 36 12.15 2.64 -4.20
N TYR A 37 11.44 2.06 -3.25
CA TYR A 37 11.59 2.41 -1.84
C TYR A 37 13.00 2.13 -1.30
N ASP A 38 13.64 1.05 -1.73
CA ASP A 38 14.98 0.66 -1.26
C ASP A 38 16.03 1.64 -1.76
N ASP A 39 15.90 2.16 -2.98
CA ASP A 39 16.76 3.21 -3.53
C ASP A 39 16.67 4.50 -2.69
N ILE A 40 15.47 4.87 -2.28
CA ILE A 40 15.22 6.04 -1.41
C ILE A 40 15.87 5.83 -0.04
N VAL A 41 15.70 4.64 0.53
CA VAL A 41 16.32 4.26 1.82
C VAL A 41 17.84 4.34 1.72
N GLU A 42 18.46 3.82 0.66
CA GLU A 42 19.90 3.89 0.43
C GLU A 42 20.40 5.34 0.31
N LEU A 43 19.67 6.18 -0.43
CA LEU A 43 20.01 7.61 -0.54
C LEU A 43 19.97 8.31 0.82
N TYR A 44 18.97 7.99 1.64
CA TYR A 44 18.86 8.53 2.99
C TYR A 44 19.99 8.04 3.91
N GLN A 45 20.27 6.75 3.90
CA GLN A 45 21.35 6.13 4.69
C GLN A 45 22.73 6.67 4.31
N SER A 46 22.96 6.95 3.03
CA SER A 46 24.21 7.53 2.53
C SER A 46 24.33 9.05 2.74
N GLY A 47 23.34 9.69 3.35
CA GLY A 47 23.32 11.13 3.58
C GLY A 47 23.11 11.99 2.32
N LYS A 48 22.72 11.38 1.22
CA LYS A 48 22.42 12.08 -0.04
C LYS A 48 20.99 12.64 -0.07
N LEU A 49 20.12 12.15 0.80
CA LEU A 49 18.74 12.60 0.96
C LEU A 49 18.53 13.09 2.38
N ALA A 50 18.11 14.33 2.57
CA ALA A 50 17.92 14.91 3.90
C ALA A 50 16.58 14.53 4.55
N MET A 51 15.55 14.29 3.73
CA MET A 51 14.19 13.97 4.20
C MET A 51 13.50 13.05 3.20
N TYR A 52 12.64 12.16 3.70
CA TYR A 52 11.74 11.37 2.88
C TYR A 52 10.43 11.11 3.61
N PHE A 53 9.41 10.72 2.87
CA PHE A 53 8.13 10.31 3.46
C PHE A 53 8.23 8.87 3.96
N GLY A 54 8.14 8.70 5.28
CA GLY A 54 8.29 7.41 5.92
C GLY A 54 7.26 7.18 7.03
N THR A 55 7.42 6.07 7.73
CA THR A 55 6.60 5.70 8.89
C THR A 55 7.42 5.79 10.18
N SER A 56 6.74 5.82 11.33
CA SER A 56 7.40 5.76 12.65
C SER A 56 8.34 4.56 12.79
N ALA A 57 7.98 3.39 12.25
CA ALA A 57 8.84 2.21 12.24
C ALA A 57 10.17 2.43 11.52
N GLY A 58 10.20 3.25 10.46
CA GLY A 58 11.44 3.61 9.75
C GLY A 58 12.41 4.40 10.63
N VAL A 59 11.91 5.25 11.51
CA VAL A 59 12.76 6.03 12.42
C VAL A 59 13.60 5.12 13.31
N LYS A 60 12.96 4.13 13.93
CA LYS A 60 13.67 3.15 14.77
C LYS A 60 14.73 2.39 13.97
N MET A 61 14.41 1.96 12.77
CA MET A 61 15.35 1.24 11.91
C MET A 61 16.63 2.05 11.66
N PHE A 62 16.52 3.34 11.39
CA PHE A 62 17.69 4.20 11.16
C PHE A 62 18.45 4.52 12.43
N GLN A 63 17.76 4.74 13.55
CA GLN A 63 18.40 4.95 14.85
C GLN A 63 19.22 3.73 15.27
N ASP A 64 18.69 2.52 15.07
CA ASP A 64 19.41 1.26 15.36
C ASP A 64 20.66 1.11 14.49
N GLN A 65 20.72 1.77 13.34
CA GLN A 65 21.90 1.85 12.46
C GLN A 65 22.84 3.03 12.79
N GLY A 66 22.53 3.80 13.84
CA GLY A 66 23.33 4.96 14.24
C GLY A 66 23.08 6.22 13.40
N ILE A 67 22.02 6.25 12.58
CA ILE A 67 21.66 7.42 11.79
C ILE A 67 20.73 8.29 12.65
N ASN A 68 21.18 9.52 12.93
CA ASN A 68 20.38 10.46 13.70
C ASN A 68 19.19 10.96 12.88
N THR A 69 18.04 10.35 13.14
CA THR A 69 16.79 10.60 12.40
C THR A 69 15.71 11.04 13.38
N THR A 70 14.92 12.02 13.01
CA THR A 70 13.71 12.43 13.74
C THR A 70 12.48 12.34 12.85
N PHE A 71 11.32 12.26 13.45
CA PHE A 71 10.04 12.20 12.76
C PHE A 71 9.34 13.55 12.84
N LEU A 72 9.00 14.12 11.69
CA LEU A 72 8.35 15.42 11.60
C LEU A 72 6.89 15.27 11.15
N PRO A 73 5.98 16.08 11.70
CA PRO A 73 4.61 16.15 11.21
C PRO A 73 4.55 16.90 9.88
N PHE A 74 3.43 16.81 9.20
CA PHE A 74 3.12 17.69 8.08
C PHE A 74 2.79 19.10 8.63
N PHE A 75 3.37 20.11 8.02
CA PHE A 75 3.12 21.52 8.35
C PHE A 75 2.16 22.11 7.33
N GLN A 76 1.13 22.79 7.82
CA GLN A 76 0.28 23.63 6.99
C GLN A 76 0.80 25.07 6.94
N GLU A 77 0.34 25.84 5.95
CA GLU A 77 0.74 27.24 5.77
C GLU A 77 0.39 28.12 6.99
N ASN A 78 -0.67 27.78 7.73
CA ASN A 78 -1.07 28.44 8.98
C ASN A 78 -0.24 28.01 10.20
N GLY A 79 0.74 27.13 10.02
CA GLY A 79 1.59 26.61 11.09
C GLY A 79 1.00 25.41 11.84
N GLU A 80 -0.21 24.97 11.52
CA GLU A 80 -0.77 23.75 12.09
C GLU A 80 0.05 22.52 11.68
N LYS A 81 0.10 21.57 12.60
CA LYS A 81 0.83 20.32 12.42
C LYS A 81 -0.15 19.17 12.39
N TRP A 82 0.05 18.26 11.43
CA TRP A 82 -0.83 17.12 11.22
C TRP A 82 -0.03 15.84 11.00
N LEU A 83 -0.59 14.72 11.44
CA LEU A 83 -0.05 13.39 11.14
C LEU A 83 -1.03 12.60 10.29
N MET A 84 -0.49 11.87 9.33
CA MET A 84 -1.23 10.85 8.62
C MET A 84 -1.05 9.52 9.36
N THR A 85 -2.16 8.87 9.69
CA THR A 85 -2.17 7.56 10.32
C THR A 85 -2.78 6.52 9.38
N THR A 86 -2.35 5.29 9.54
CA THR A 86 -2.95 4.13 8.85
C THR A 86 -3.15 3.01 9.87
N PRO A 87 -4.24 2.25 9.82
CA PRO A 87 -4.38 1.08 10.65
C PRO A 87 -3.24 0.09 10.38
N TYR A 88 -2.47 -0.23 11.41
CA TYR A 88 -1.39 -1.21 11.30
C TYR A 88 -1.95 -2.64 11.25
N PHE A 89 -2.99 -2.89 12.06
CA PHE A 89 -3.73 -4.14 12.07
C PHE A 89 -5.18 -3.91 11.69
N GLN A 90 -5.71 -4.80 10.91
CA GLN A 90 -7.13 -4.90 10.63
C GLN A 90 -7.59 -6.32 10.95
N VAL A 91 -8.62 -6.44 11.77
CA VAL A 91 -9.21 -7.74 12.10
C VAL A 91 -10.55 -7.85 11.40
N ALA A 92 -10.65 -8.80 10.48
CA ALA A 92 -11.90 -9.12 9.81
C ALA A 92 -12.48 -10.42 10.35
N LEU A 93 -13.76 -10.43 10.64
CA LEU A 93 -14.49 -11.64 10.96
C LEU A 93 -15.14 -12.21 9.71
N ASN A 94 -15.06 -13.54 9.54
CA ASN A 94 -15.72 -14.20 8.42
C ASN A 94 -17.23 -14.01 8.51
N ARG A 95 -17.86 -13.61 7.43
CA ARG A 95 -19.31 -13.41 7.33
C ARG A 95 -20.10 -14.69 7.67
N ASP A 96 -19.56 -15.87 7.35
CA ASP A 96 -20.22 -17.14 7.60
C ASP A 96 -20.39 -17.46 9.10
N LEU A 97 -19.68 -16.74 9.97
CA LEU A 97 -19.86 -16.82 11.42
C LEU A 97 -21.27 -16.42 11.87
N THR A 98 -22.01 -15.68 11.04
CA THR A 98 -23.40 -15.33 11.33
C THR A 98 -24.32 -16.54 11.34
N GLN A 99 -23.91 -17.64 10.72
CA GLN A 99 -24.66 -18.90 10.61
C GLN A 99 -24.30 -19.92 11.71
N ASP A 100 -23.27 -19.66 12.51
CA ASP A 100 -22.79 -20.54 13.58
C ASP A 100 -22.55 -19.74 14.86
N GLU A 101 -23.52 -19.77 15.75
CA GLU A 101 -23.50 -19.03 17.03
C GLU A 101 -22.32 -19.42 17.92
N THR A 102 -21.95 -20.68 17.96
CA THR A 102 -20.85 -21.17 18.80
C THR A 102 -19.51 -20.63 18.28
N ARG A 103 -19.29 -20.71 16.98
CA ARG A 103 -18.06 -20.16 16.35
C ARG A 103 -18.03 -18.63 16.44
N ARG A 104 -19.16 -17.97 16.23
CA ARG A 104 -19.29 -16.52 16.37
C ARG A 104 -18.90 -16.08 17.79
N THR A 105 -19.44 -16.72 18.82
CA THR A 105 -19.13 -16.40 20.22
C THR A 105 -17.64 -16.55 20.52
N LYS A 106 -17.00 -17.61 20.03
CA LYS A 106 -15.55 -17.82 20.20
C LYS A 106 -14.74 -16.73 19.48
N ALA A 107 -15.10 -16.41 18.25
CA ALA A 107 -14.42 -15.37 17.46
C ALA A 107 -14.56 -13.98 18.10
N MET A 108 -15.76 -13.65 18.60
CA MET A 108 -16.00 -12.40 19.33
C MET A 108 -15.21 -12.33 20.63
N LYS A 109 -15.03 -13.45 21.33
CA LYS A 109 -14.20 -13.51 22.53
C LYS A 109 -12.72 -13.23 22.20
N VAL A 110 -12.19 -13.80 21.12
CA VAL A 110 -10.83 -13.51 20.66
C VAL A 110 -10.69 -12.02 20.31
N LEU A 111 -11.61 -11.48 19.51
CA LEU A 111 -11.61 -10.06 19.16
C LEU A 111 -11.66 -9.16 20.40
N SER A 112 -12.57 -9.44 21.32
CA SER A 112 -12.71 -8.71 22.59
C SER A 112 -11.42 -8.75 23.43
N THR A 113 -10.73 -9.91 23.45
CA THR A 113 -9.44 -10.04 24.13
C THR A 113 -8.36 -9.18 23.44
N MET A 114 -8.28 -9.21 22.11
CA MET A 114 -7.32 -8.40 21.35
C MET A 114 -7.55 -6.88 21.54
N LEU A 115 -8.79 -6.49 21.73
CA LEU A 115 -9.19 -5.07 21.94
C LEU A 115 -9.21 -4.67 23.42
N SER A 116 -8.87 -5.58 24.35
CA SER A 116 -8.77 -5.24 25.75
C SER A 116 -7.59 -4.30 26.02
N GLU A 117 -7.69 -3.49 27.06
CA GLU A 117 -6.64 -2.58 27.51
C GLU A 117 -5.30 -3.31 27.74
N ASP A 118 -5.33 -4.47 28.42
CA ASP A 118 -4.12 -5.28 28.68
C ASP A 118 -3.46 -5.74 27.38
N ALA A 119 -4.23 -6.23 26.40
CA ALA A 119 -3.67 -6.62 25.11
C ALA A 119 -3.16 -5.44 24.30
N GLN A 120 -3.86 -4.31 24.32
CA GLN A 120 -3.43 -3.10 23.63
C GLN A 120 -2.16 -2.53 24.26
N ASN A 121 -2.06 -2.48 25.58
CA ASN A 121 -0.85 -2.07 26.29
C ASN A 121 0.36 -2.95 25.93
N ARG A 122 0.18 -4.25 25.79
CA ARG A 122 1.25 -5.16 25.35
C ARG A 122 1.67 -4.92 23.91
N ILE A 123 0.73 -4.69 23.01
CA ILE A 123 1.02 -4.41 21.59
C ILE A 123 1.83 -3.12 21.44
N ILE A 124 1.48 -2.06 22.19
CA ILE A 124 2.14 -0.76 22.06
C ILE A 124 3.42 -0.65 22.89
N SER A 125 3.59 -1.47 23.95
CA SER A 125 4.75 -1.40 24.86
C SER A 125 6.07 -1.90 24.26
N ASP A 126 6.02 -2.64 23.15
CA ASP A 126 7.20 -3.22 22.50
C ASP A 126 8.07 -2.22 21.71
N GLY A 127 7.91 -0.92 21.93
CA GLY A 127 8.72 0.11 21.28
C GLY A 127 8.51 0.23 19.78
N GLN A 128 7.34 -0.19 19.31
CA GLN A 128 6.96 -0.08 17.90
C GLN A 128 6.36 1.28 17.54
N ASP A 129 6.23 2.18 18.52
CA ASP A 129 5.59 3.50 18.36
C ASP A 129 4.20 3.42 17.70
N LEU A 130 3.45 2.40 18.08
CA LEU A 130 2.09 2.18 17.64
C LEU A 130 1.13 2.94 18.57
N LEU A 131 0.06 3.45 17.99
CA LEU A 131 -1.05 4.04 18.74
C LEU A 131 -2.10 2.97 19.00
N SER A 132 -2.65 2.99 20.23
CA SER A 132 -3.80 2.16 20.54
C SER A 132 -5.05 2.63 19.80
N TYR A 133 -5.88 1.69 19.44
CA TYR A 133 -7.24 1.93 19.02
C TYR A 133 -8.13 2.44 20.20
N SER A 134 -7.81 2.07 21.44
CA SER A 134 -8.55 2.48 22.63
C SER A 134 -8.02 3.80 23.16
N GLN A 135 -8.96 4.70 23.53
CA GLN A 135 -8.65 5.98 24.17
C GLN A 135 -8.22 5.84 25.63
N ASP A 136 -8.51 4.69 26.26
CA ASP A 136 -8.18 4.40 27.66
C ASP A 136 -6.75 3.88 27.84
N VAL A 137 -5.99 3.78 26.76
CA VAL A 137 -4.60 3.29 26.77
C VAL A 137 -3.65 4.47 26.63
N ASP A 138 -2.70 4.57 27.55
CA ASP A 138 -1.70 5.63 27.54
C ASP A 138 -0.84 5.62 26.26
N ILE A 139 -0.46 6.80 25.79
CA ILE A 139 0.40 6.96 24.63
C ILE A 139 1.85 6.75 25.08
N HIS A 140 2.47 5.70 24.58
CA HIS A 140 3.86 5.38 24.80
C HIS A 140 4.68 5.62 23.54
N LEU A 141 5.35 6.77 23.46
CA LEU A 141 6.22 7.12 22.34
C LEU A 141 7.68 7.05 22.78
N THR A 142 8.50 6.57 21.86
CA THR A 142 9.95 6.63 22.02
C THR A 142 10.46 8.08 21.90
N GLU A 143 11.70 8.32 22.37
CA GLU A 143 12.28 9.67 22.39
C GLU A 143 12.35 10.34 21.02
N TYR A 144 12.50 9.56 19.95
CA TYR A 144 12.58 10.10 18.58
C TYR A 144 11.23 10.49 17.99
N LEU A 145 10.12 10.15 18.65
CA LEU A 145 8.77 10.62 18.29
C LEU A 145 8.25 11.75 19.20
N LYS A 146 9.08 12.26 20.10
CA LYS A 146 8.69 13.32 21.04
C LYS A 146 8.16 14.58 20.33
N ASP A 147 8.71 14.90 19.17
CA ASP A 147 8.34 16.12 18.41
C ASP A 147 6.94 16.05 17.81
N VAL A 148 6.33 14.86 17.75
CA VAL A 148 4.97 14.66 17.28
C VAL A 148 3.98 14.34 18.39
N LYS A 149 4.45 14.25 19.64
CA LYS A 149 3.60 13.88 20.78
C LYS A 149 2.43 14.83 20.95
N SER A 150 2.67 16.14 20.90
CA SER A 150 1.60 17.13 21.03
C SER A 150 0.55 17.03 19.91
N VAL A 151 0.98 16.71 18.70
CA VAL A 151 0.09 16.52 17.54
C VAL A 151 -0.86 15.35 17.76
N ILE A 152 -0.35 14.27 18.39
CA ILE A 152 -1.13 13.09 18.75
C ILE A 152 -2.10 13.42 19.90
N GLU A 153 -1.62 14.08 20.97
CA GLU A 153 -2.43 14.46 22.13
C GLU A 153 -3.54 15.46 21.77
N GLU A 154 -3.29 16.35 20.82
CA GLU A 154 -4.28 17.29 20.28
C GLU A 154 -5.22 16.65 19.25
N ASN A 155 -5.03 15.37 18.94
CA ASN A 155 -5.79 14.62 17.94
C ASN A 155 -5.75 15.26 16.52
N HIS A 156 -4.66 15.91 16.19
CA HIS A 156 -4.41 16.45 14.83
C HIS A 156 -3.91 15.34 13.90
N MET A 157 -4.72 14.31 13.80
CA MET A 157 -4.44 13.14 12.99
C MET A 157 -5.56 12.90 12.00
N TYR A 158 -5.19 12.42 10.81
CA TYR A 158 -6.16 11.94 9.84
C TYR A 158 -5.80 10.52 9.38
N ILE A 159 -6.82 9.72 9.18
CA ILE A 159 -6.67 8.38 8.64
C ILE A 159 -6.75 8.46 7.12
N ARG A 160 -5.70 7.99 6.44
CA ARG A 160 -5.74 7.85 5.00
C ARG A 160 -6.64 6.68 4.62
N ILE A 161 -7.86 7.00 4.22
CA ILE A 161 -8.80 6.03 3.67
C ILE A 161 -8.98 6.37 2.21
N ALA A 162 -8.41 5.56 1.33
CA ALA A 162 -8.58 5.71 -0.11
C ALA A 162 -8.76 4.33 -0.75
N SER A 163 -9.59 4.28 -1.80
CA SER A 163 -9.74 3.06 -2.60
C SER A 163 -8.49 2.82 -3.45
N ASN A 164 -8.30 1.59 -3.89
CA ASN A 164 -7.23 1.26 -4.84
C ASN A 164 -7.35 2.08 -6.13
N ASP A 165 -8.57 2.31 -6.59
CA ASP A 165 -8.86 3.14 -7.77
C ASP A 165 -8.34 4.57 -7.58
N PHE A 166 -8.61 5.17 -6.40
CA PHE A 166 -8.09 6.50 -6.08
C PHE A 166 -6.55 6.54 -6.10
N PHE A 167 -5.89 5.53 -5.54
CA PHE A 167 -4.43 5.45 -5.57
C PHE A 167 -3.89 5.28 -6.98
N SER A 168 -4.49 4.40 -7.77
CA SER A 168 -4.07 4.14 -9.15
C SER A 168 -4.18 5.39 -10.01
N VAL A 169 -5.32 6.07 -9.95
CA VAL A 169 -5.55 7.31 -10.70
C VAL A 169 -4.63 8.43 -10.22
N SER A 170 -4.47 8.60 -8.90
CA SER A 170 -3.57 9.60 -8.34
C SER A 170 -2.13 9.37 -8.80
N LYS A 171 -1.66 8.12 -8.77
CA LYS A 171 -0.32 7.75 -9.23
C LYS A 171 -0.12 8.07 -10.71
N ASP A 172 -1.06 7.67 -11.57
CA ASP A 172 -1.00 7.95 -13.01
C ASP A 172 -0.90 9.45 -13.29
N VAL A 173 -1.83 10.21 -12.71
CA VAL A 173 -1.92 11.65 -12.95
C VAL A 173 -0.69 12.40 -12.42
N VAL A 174 -0.23 12.09 -11.21
CA VAL A 174 0.97 12.72 -10.63
C VAL A 174 2.23 12.33 -11.40
N SER A 175 2.34 11.08 -11.87
CA SER A 175 3.46 10.68 -12.72
C SER A 175 3.52 11.47 -14.01
N LYS A 176 2.38 11.79 -14.62
CA LYS A 176 2.29 12.64 -15.82
C LYS A 176 2.63 14.10 -15.53
N MET A 177 2.32 14.59 -14.33
CA MET A 177 2.81 15.93 -13.91
C MET A 177 4.33 15.96 -13.76
N ILE A 178 4.90 14.93 -13.12
CA ILE A 178 6.36 14.83 -12.92
C ILE A 178 7.10 14.69 -14.26
N SER A 179 6.53 13.95 -15.22
CA SER A 179 7.09 13.81 -16.56
C SER A 179 6.90 15.05 -17.46
N GLY A 180 6.15 16.05 -16.99
CA GLY A 180 5.84 17.27 -17.73
C GLY A 180 4.77 17.10 -18.81
N GLU A 181 4.02 15.98 -18.79
CA GLU A 181 2.91 15.75 -19.73
C GLU A 181 1.65 16.53 -19.35
N TYR A 182 1.44 16.77 -18.05
CA TYR A 182 0.29 17.48 -17.51
C TYR A 182 0.72 18.67 -16.66
N ASP A 183 0.06 19.81 -16.87
CA ASP A 183 -0.02 20.89 -15.90
C ASP A 183 -1.06 20.60 -14.82
N ALA A 184 -1.17 21.47 -13.81
CA ALA A 184 -2.12 21.29 -12.72
C ALA A 184 -3.58 21.18 -13.18
N GLY A 185 -3.98 21.97 -14.18
CA GLY A 185 -5.33 21.96 -14.73
C GLY A 185 -5.66 20.67 -15.49
N GLN A 186 -4.73 20.22 -16.34
CA GLN A 186 -4.85 18.97 -17.09
C GLN A 186 -4.88 17.76 -16.13
N ALA A 187 -4.03 17.79 -15.11
CA ALA A 187 -3.99 16.77 -14.07
C ALA A 187 -5.32 16.66 -13.33
N TYR A 188 -5.88 17.78 -12.91
CA TYR A 188 -7.17 17.81 -12.23
C TYR A 188 -8.31 17.29 -13.12
N GLN A 189 -8.37 17.72 -14.38
CA GLN A 189 -9.38 17.22 -15.31
C GLN A 189 -9.27 15.72 -15.56
N SER A 190 -8.05 15.23 -15.74
CA SER A 190 -7.79 13.81 -15.92
C SER A 190 -8.18 13.00 -14.67
N PHE A 191 -7.84 13.51 -13.49
CA PHE A 191 -8.19 12.91 -12.22
C PHE A 191 -9.70 12.78 -12.03
N GLN A 192 -10.45 13.87 -12.29
CA GLN A 192 -11.91 13.84 -12.22
C GLN A 192 -12.50 12.85 -13.21
N THR A 193 -12.07 12.91 -14.46
CA THR A 193 -12.58 12.05 -15.53
C THR A 193 -12.35 10.58 -15.18
N GLN A 194 -11.13 10.20 -14.82
CA GLN A 194 -10.81 8.82 -14.50
C GLN A 194 -11.60 8.31 -13.29
N LEU A 195 -11.72 9.08 -12.20
CA LEU A 195 -12.47 8.66 -11.02
C LEU A 195 -13.99 8.62 -11.22
N LEU A 196 -14.53 9.40 -12.13
CA LEU A 196 -15.95 9.41 -12.45
C LEU A 196 -16.31 8.36 -13.51
N ASP A 197 -15.42 8.15 -14.47
CA ASP A 197 -15.64 7.21 -15.57
C ASP A 197 -15.33 5.76 -15.18
N GLU A 198 -14.56 5.53 -14.11
CA GLU A 198 -14.26 4.16 -13.63
C GLU A 198 -15.52 3.35 -13.27
N LYS A 199 -16.66 4.00 -13.06
CA LYS A 199 -17.93 3.28 -12.94
C LYS A 199 -18.39 2.66 -14.27
N THR A 200 -17.81 3.07 -15.38
CA THR A 200 -18.21 2.63 -16.72
C THR A 200 -17.18 1.77 -17.46
N THR A 201 -15.89 1.81 -17.05
CA THR A 201 -14.81 1.12 -17.78
C THR A 201 -14.51 -0.30 -17.31
N SER A 202 -15.10 -0.79 -16.25
CA SER A 202 -14.65 -2.03 -15.61
C SER A 202 -15.42 -3.30 -16.02
N GLU A 203 -16.20 -3.29 -17.06
CA GLU A 203 -17.02 -4.45 -17.42
C GLU A 203 -16.44 -5.36 -18.51
N LYS A 204 -15.25 -5.06 -19.03
CA LYS A 204 -14.62 -5.97 -19.98
C LYS A 204 -14.20 -7.24 -19.29
N VAL A 205 -14.92 -8.32 -19.53
CA VAL A 205 -14.57 -9.65 -19.06
C VAL A 205 -13.30 -10.11 -19.75
N VAL A 206 -12.24 -10.36 -18.97
CA VAL A 206 -10.94 -10.82 -19.46
C VAL A 206 -10.73 -12.32 -19.24
N LEU A 207 -11.51 -12.93 -18.34
CA LEU A 207 -11.52 -14.36 -18.11
C LEU A 207 -12.95 -14.89 -18.24
N ASN A 208 -13.20 -15.61 -19.31
CA ASN A 208 -14.46 -16.33 -19.51
C ASN A 208 -14.24 -17.81 -19.19
N SER A 209 -14.24 -18.14 -17.92
CA SER A 209 -14.06 -19.50 -17.42
C SER A 209 -15.32 -19.97 -16.72
N GLU A 210 -15.76 -21.19 -17.02
CA GLU A 210 -16.85 -21.85 -16.31
C GLU A 210 -16.45 -22.28 -14.90
N LYS A 211 -15.15 -22.30 -14.62
CA LYS A 211 -14.56 -22.75 -13.35
C LYS A 211 -14.03 -21.55 -12.55
N SER A 212 -14.27 -21.58 -11.25
CA SER A 212 -13.59 -20.69 -10.30
C SER A 212 -12.29 -21.32 -9.84
N TYR A 213 -11.23 -20.51 -9.75
CA TYR A 213 -9.91 -20.93 -9.29
C TYR A 213 -9.67 -20.40 -7.88
N SER A 214 -9.42 -21.30 -6.94
CA SER A 214 -9.19 -20.97 -5.55
C SER A 214 -7.86 -20.24 -5.33
N ASN A 215 -7.87 -19.24 -4.46
CA ASN A 215 -6.66 -18.57 -3.97
C ASN A 215 -6.15 -19.20 -2.65
N ARG A 216 -6.57 -20.38 -2.29
CA ARG A 216 -6.10 -21.09 -1.09
C ARG A 216 -4.87 -21.92 -1.42
N PHE A 217 -3.85 -21.80 -0.57
CA PHE A 217 -2.70 -22.71 -0.62
C PHE A 217 -3.11 -24.07 -0.07
N HIS A 218 -2.76 -25.12 -0.77
CA HIS A 218 -2.90 -26.49 -0.33
C HIS A 218 -1.55 -27.03 0.15
N SER A 219 -1.56 -27.85 1.20
CA SER A 219 -0.34 -28.47 1.75
C SER A 219 0.38 -29.41 0.77
N SER A 220 -0.31 -29.82 -0.29
CA SER A 220 0.27 -30.61 -1.39
C SER A 220 0.87 -29.79 -2.53
N GLY A 221 1.00 -28.49 -2.36
CA GLY A 221 1.67 -27.61 -3.28
C GLY A 221 0.75 -26.93 -4.29
N GLY A 222 0.59 -25.64 -4.13
CA GLY A 222 0.04 -24.77 -5.16
C GLY A 222 -1.26 -24.08 -4.76
N ASN A 223 -1.49 -23.05 -5.51
CA ASN A 223 -2.67 -22.20 -5.46
C ASN A 223 -3.17 -22.13 -6.91
N GLU A 224 -4.41 -22.52 -7.15
CA GLU A 224 -4.96 -22.60 -8.51
C GLU A 224 -4.95 -21.23 -9.21
N ALA A 225 -5.32 -20.17 -8.50
CA ALA A 225 -5.33 -18.82 -9.06
C ALA A 225 -3.90 -18.35 -9.42
N TYR A 226 -2.93 -18.62 -8.55
CA TYR A 226 -1.51 -18.34 -8.83
C TYR A 226 -0.99 -19.12 -10.05
N SER A 227 -1.40 -20.37 -10.18
CA SER A 227 -1.00 -21.20 -11.33
C SER A 227 -1.53 -20.63 -12.64
N VAL A 228 -2.75 -20.13 -12.66
CA VAL A 228 -3.32 -19.47 -13.85
C VAL A 228 -2.56 -18.20 -14.17
N MET A 229 -2.31 -17.35 -13.19
CA MET A 229 -1.55 -16.11 -13.37
C MET A 229 -0.11 -16.37 -13.83
N ALA A 230 0.57 -17.31 -13.17
CA ALA A 230 1.94 -17.69 -13.52
C ALA A 230 2.05 -18.21 -14.95
N ASN A 231 1.12 -19.07 -15.37
CA ASN A 231 1.10 -19.59 -16.74
C ASN A 231 0.79 -18.49 -17.77
N THR A 232 -0.06 -17.56 -17.44
CA THR A 232 -0.36 -16.41 -18.31
C THR A 232 0.88 -15.54 -18.49
N LEU A 233 1.58 -15.19 -17.42
CA LEU A 233 2.80 -14.40 -17.47
C LEU A 233 3.92 -15.13 -18.23
N ARG A 234 4.09 -16.45 -18.00
CA ARG A 234 5.02 -17.25 -18.78
C ARG A 234 4.74 -17.19 -20.29
N GLY A 235 3.47 -17.26 -20.66
CA GLY A 235 3.05 -17.13 -22.07
C GLY A 235 3.37 -15.75 -22.65
N ILE A 236 3.11 -14.68 -21.87
CA ILE A 236 3.38 -13.29 -22.30
C ILE A 236 4.89 -13.06 -22.50
N TYR A 237 5.71 -13.51 -21.55
CA TYR A 237 7.16 -13.29 -21.58
C TYR A 237 7.94 -14.37 -22.32
N GLY A 238 7.27 -15.42 -22.79
CA GLY A 238 7.92 -16.53 -23.51
C GLY A 238 8.97 -17.26 -22.66
N THR A 239 8.73 -17.42 -21.35
CA THR A 239 9.66 -18.07 -20.42
C THR A 239 9.22 -19.48 -20.05
N ASP A 240 10.18 -20.37 -19.78
CA ASP A 240 9.91 -21.76 -19.37
C ASP A 240 9.45 -21.85 -17.91
N VAL A 241 9.97 -20.97 -17.06
CA VAL A 241 9.73 -20.94 -15.61
C VAL A 241 9.42 -19.53 -15.17
N LEU A 242 8.49 -19.38 -14.24
CA LEU A 242 8.25 -18.16 -13.47
C LEU A 242 8.48 -18.48 -12.00
N ILE A 243 9.30 -17.68 -11.34
CA ILE A 243 9.44 -17.67 -9.88
C ILE A 243 8.79 -16.40 -9.35
N ALA A 244 7.84 -16.56 -8.46
CA ALA A 244 7.14 -15.44 -7.82
C ALA A 244 6.99 -15.72 -6.33
N THR A 245 7.10 -14.69 -5.50
CA THR A 245 6.85 -14.80 -4.07
C THR A 245 5.37 -14.85 -3.78
N GLY A 246 4.98 -15.36 -2.62
CA GLY A 246 3.58 -15.40 -2.18
C GLY A 246 2.90 -14.04 -2.12
N ASN A 247 3.68 -12.96 -2.08
CA ASN A 247 3.19 -11.58 -2.06
C ASN A 247 3.15 -10.92 -3.45
N SER A 248 3.56 -11.62 -4.51
CA SER A 248 3.54 -11.07 -5.87
C SER A 248 2.14 -10.88 -6.43
N PHE A 249 1.17 -11.58 -5.88
CA PHE A 249 -0.23 -11.47 -6.27
C PHE A 249 -1.09 -11.33 -5.02
N THR A 250 -2.00 -10.37 -5.03
CA THR A 250 -3.06 -10.25 -4.01
C THR A 250 -4.37 -10.70 -4.60
N GLY A 251 -5.28 -11.03 -3.76
CA GLY A 251 -6.66 -11.10 -4.16
C GLY A 251 -7.32 -12.44 -4.01
N ASN A 252 -8.50 -12.41 -4.54
CA ASN A 252 -9.55 -13.34 -4.31
C ASN A 252 -9.52 -14.48 -5.34
N VAL A 253 -10.53 -15.27 -5.29
CA VAL A 253 -10.82 -16.34 -6.23
C VAL A 253 -10.97 -15.77 -7.65
N LEU A 254 -10.24 -16.29 -8.63
CA LEU A 254 -10.52 -16.09 -10.04
C LEU A 254 -11.81 -16.84 -10.37
N LYS A 255 -12.82 -16.14 -10.82
CA LYS A 255 -14.13 -16.70 -11.14
C LYS A 255 -14.61 -16.29 -12.53
N ALA A 256 -15.63 -16.97 -13.03
CA ALA A 256 -16.30 -16.60 -14.27
C ALA A 256 -16.70 -15.12 -14.25
N GLY A 257 -16.56 -14.44 -15.36
CA GLY A 257 -16.84 -13.02 -15.47
C GLY A 257 -15.79 -12.12 -14.82
N TYR A 258 -14.54 -12.60 -14.69
CA TYR A 258 -13.43 -11.82 -14.16
C TYR A 258 -13.12 -10.65 -15.07
N THR A 259 -13.20 -9.44 -14.55
CA THR A 259 -13.02 -8.21 -15.32
C THR A 259 -11.56 -7.75 -15.37
N GLU A 260 -11.23 -6.89 -16.32
CA GLU A 260 -9.90 -6.27 -16.42
C GLU A 260 -9.51 -5.55 -15.14
N LYS A 261 -10.46 -4.88 -14.48
CA LYS A 261 -10.27 -4.24 -13.18
C LYS A 261 -9.88 -5.27 -12.10
N MET A 262 -10.64 -6.37 -12.00
CA MET A 262 -10.32 -7.43 -11.04
C MET A 262 -8.94 -8.05 -11.29
N ALA A 263 -8.48 -8.10 -12.52
CA ALA A 263 -7.14 -8.56 -12.87
C ALA A 263 -6.07 -7.57 -12.41
N GLY A 264 -6.29 -6.28 -12.56
CA GLY A 264 -5.41 -5.24 -12.04
C GLY A 264 -5.27 -5.28 -10.52
N ASP A 265 -6.36 -5.55 -9.82
CA ASP A 265 -6.37 -5.66 -8.36
C ASP A 265 -5.62 -6.89 -7.82
N MET A 266 -5.34 -7.89 -8.65
CA MET A 266 -4.58 -9.08 -8.25
C MET A 266 -3.07 -8.89 -8.32
N ILE A 267 -2.59 -8.00 -9.15
CA ILE A 267 -1.17 -7.70 -9.27
C ILE A 267 -0.85 -6.65 -8.23
N MET A 268 0.00 -6.98 -7.26
CA MET A 268 0.40 -6.01 -6.24
C MET A 268 1.05 -4.80 -6.91
N PRO A 269 0.56 -3.57 -6.66
CA PRO A 269 1.09 -2.35 -7.28
C PRO A 269 2.42 -1.89 -6.64
N ASN A 270 3.20 -2.79 -6.07
CA ASN A 270 4.38 -2.48 -5.26
C ASN A 270 5.67 -2.36 -6.07
N GLY A 271 5.58 -1.95 -7.32
CA GLY A 271 6.79 -1.73 -8.12
C GLY A 271 7.62 -2.99 -8.38
N LEU A 272 7.01 -4.17 -8.31
CA LEU A 272 7.69 -5.42 -8.66
C LEU A 272 8.05 -5.42 -10.14
N SER A 273 9.33 -5.36 -10.42
CA SER A 273 9.84 -5.54 -11.77
C SER A 273 9.94 -7.02 -12.11
N ALA A 274 9.46 -7.40 -13.28
CA ALA A 274 9.68 -8.73 -13.80
C ALA A 274 11.01 -8.76 -14.56
N TYR A 275 11.91 -9.66 -14.17
CA TYR A 275 13.20 -9.85 -14.82
C TYR A 275 13.18 -11.19 -15.59
N SER A 276 13.62 -11.17 -16.82
CA SER A 276 13.85 -12.37 -17.61
C SER A 276 15.35 -12.63 -17.73
N CYS A 277 15.78 -13.84 -17.38
CA CYS A 277 17.16 -14.26 -17.52
C CYS A 277 17.23 -15.68 -18.13
N LYS A 278 18.35 -15.97 -18.75
CA LYS A 278 18.69 -17.34 -19.21
C LYS A 278 19.60 -17.98 -18.17
N MET A 279 19.27 -19.19 -17.76
CA MET A 279 20.07 -19.94 -16.81
C MET A 279 20.03 -21.44 -17.15
N SER A 280 21.06 -22.16 -16.74
CA SER A 280 21.08 -23.61 -16.81
C SER A 280 20.16 -24.27 -15.79
N GLY A 281 19.82 -25.54 -16.00
CA GLY A 281 19.02 -26.29 -15.02
C GLY A 281 19.71 -26.42 -13.63
N ALA A 282 21.03 -26.37 -13.57
CA ALA A 282 21.80 -26.40 -12.32
C ALA A 282 21.64 -25.08 -11.55
N GLU A 283 21.79 -23.94 -12.24
CA GLU A 283 21.59 -22.60 -11.66
C GLU A 283 20.15 -22.40 -11.21
N LEU A 284 19.19 -22.86 -12.02
CA LEU A 284 17.77 -22.80 -11.63
C LEU A 284 17.50 -23.60 -10.35
N LYS A 285 18.07 -24.81 -10.25
CA LYS A 285 17.93 -25.65 -9.05
C LYS A 285 18.52 -25.01 -7.81
N GLU A 286 19.65 -24.35 -7.94
CA GLU A 286 20.29 -23.60 -6.85
C GLU A 286 19.48 -22.37 -6.46
N THR A 287 19.00 -21.62 -7.45
CA THR A 287 18.12 -20.47 -7.22
C THR A 287 16.87 -20.88 -6.45
N VAL A 288 16.18 -21.94 -6.87
CA VAL A 288 14.98 -22.44 -6.18
C VAL A 288 15.32 -22.88 -4.74
N ARG A 289 16.46 -23.53 -4.53
CA ARG A 289 16.88 -23.92 -3.19
C ARG A 289 17.06 -22.71 -2.27
N ASN A 290 17.71 -21.66 -2.74
CA ASN A 290 17.94 -20.43 -1.97
C ASN A 290 16.66 -19.63 -1.70
N PHE A 291 15.57 -19.89 -2.44
CA PHE A 291 14.26 -19.29 -2.18
C PHE A 291 13.44 -20.06 -1.14
N VAL A 292 13.74 -21.32 -0.90
CA VAL A 292 12.96 -22.22 -0.03
C VAL A 292 13.61 -22.39 1.35
N GLU A 293 14.91 -22.17 1.46
CA GLU A 293 15.66 -22.13 2.72
C GLU A 293 15.55 -20.75 3.38
#